data_cf427a347d6b3261b8b89c219032049b
#
_entry.id   cf427a347d6b3261b8b89c219032049b
#
_cell.length_a   1.000
_cell.length_b   1.000
_cell.length_c   1.000
_cell.angle_alpha   90.00
_cell.angle_beta   90.00
_cell.angle_gamma   90.00
#
_symmetry.space_group_name_H-M   'P 1'
#
loop_
_entity.id
_entity.type
_entity.pdbx_description
1 polymer ?
#
loop_
_entity_poly.entity_id
_entity_poly.type
_entity_poly.pdbx_seq_one_letter_code
_entity_poly.pdbx_strand_id
1 'polypeptide(L)'
;MHSLEVVELTFHGRGPYSFTIGGGECLGLAGPSGAGKTLLLRALADLDPHGGRISLGPLVCDQVPAPLWRRTVGMLPAESLWWYDRVGDHFVDFDRIPEQDLAMLGFDSSVRDWQISRLSSGEKQRLAILRLLQNRPRALLLDEPTASLDADNIGHVEELLTGYRREQGIPMLWVSHDPDQLERVAGRRLAMTADGRLLAGEA
;
A
#
# COMPACT_ATOMS: atom_id res chain seq x y z
N MET A 1 -13.68 7.82 11.61
CA MET A 1 -13.07 6.90 10.63
C MET A 1 -13.41 7.44 9.24
N HIS A 2 -12.46 7.44 8.31
CA HIS A 2 -12.67 7.95 6.97
C HIS A 2 -12.69 6.78 5.99
N SER A 3 -13.67 6.76 5.06
CA SER A 3 -13.70 5.84 3.93
C SER A 3 -12.89 6.40 2.75
N LEU A 4 -12.28 5.52 1.98
CA LEU A 4 -11.78 5.81 0.64
C LEU A 4 -12.91 5.51 -0.35
N GLU A 5 -13.41 6.54 -1.03
CA GLU A 5 -14.51 6.42 -1.98
C GLU A 5 -14.01 6.68 -3.39
N VAL A 6 -14.38 5.80 -4.30
CA VAL A 6 -14.01 5.84 -5.72
C VAL A 6 -15.29 5.81 -6.54
N VAL A 7 -15.50 6.82 -7.37
CA VAL A 7 -16.72 6.99 -8.16
C VAL A 7 -16.33 7.23 -9.63
N GLU A 8 -16.75 6.32 -10.49
CA GLU A 8 -16.53 6.37 -11.94
C GLU A 8 -15.07 6.62 -12.37
N LEU A 9 -14.14 6.05 -11.61
CA LEU A 9 -12.71 6.19 -11.87
C LEU A 9 -12.35 5.60 -13.24
N THR A 10 -11.70 6.40 -14.07
CA THR A 10 -11.15 5.98 -15.35
C THR A 10 -9.66 6.32 -15.43
N PHE A 11 -8.84 5.46 -15.99
CA PHE A 11 -7.40 5.66 -16.23
C PHE A 11 -6.92 4.75 -17.37
N HIS A 12 -6.03 5.22 -18.20
CA HIS A 12 -5.43 4.44 -19.31
C HIS A 12 -6.44 3.65 -20.15
N GLY A 13 -7.61 4.24 -20.45
CA GLY A 13 -8.67 3.59 -21.21
C GLY A 13 -9.44 2.49 -20.48
N ARG A 14 -9.24 2.36 -19.14
CA ARG A 14 -9.92 1.39 -18.27
C ARG A 14 -10.97 2.10 -17.40
N GLY A 15 -11.94 1.34 -16.91
CA GLY A 15 -13.04 1.83 -16.06
C GLY A 15 -14.36 1.94 -16.86
N PRO A 16 -15.39 2.63 -16.33
CA PRO A 16 -15.37 3.28 -15.02
C PRO A 16 -15.43 2.30 -13.85
N TYR A 17 -14.72 2.60 -12.77
CA TYR A 17 -14.73 1.80 -11.55
C TYR A 17 -15.36 2.58 -10.40
N SER A 18 -16.23 1.91 -9.64
CA SER A 18 -16.84 2.50 -8.43
C SER A 18 -16.81 1.48 -7.30
N PHE A 19 -16.20 1.87 -6.18
CA PHE A 19 -16.15 1.07 -4.95
C PHE A 19 -15.79 1.96 -3.75
N THR A 20 -16.05 1.43 -2.56
CA THR A 20 -15.70 2.10 -1.30
C THR A 20 -14.92 1.13 -0.42
N ILE A 21 -13.92 1.66 0.30
CA ILE A 21 -13.20 0.94 1.36
C ILE A 21 -13.46 1.68 2.66
N GLY A 22 -14.13 1.02 3.61
CA GLY A 22 -14.48 1.61 4.91
C GLY A 22 -13.24 1.88 5.78
N GLY A 23 -13.37 2.81 6.72
CA GLY A 23 -12.33 3.02 7.73
C GLY A 23 -12.11 1.75 8.57
N GLY A 24 -10.87 1.30 8.67
CA GLY A 24 -10.51 0.04 9.31
C GLY A 24 -10.75 -1.22 8.46
N GLU A 25 -11.28 -1.07 7.23
CA GLU A 25 -11.44 -2.18 6.28
C GLU A 25 -10.14 -2.44 5.51
N CYS A 26 -9.85 -3.72 5.25
CA CYS A 26 -8.91 -4.15 4.22
C CYS A 26 -9.67 -4.77 3.05
N LEU A 27 -9.55 -4.18 1.87
CA LEU A 27 -10.06 -4.71 0.62
C LEU A 27 -8.92 -5.42 -0.11
N GLY A 28 -9.10 -6.72 -0.39
CA GLY A 28 -8.18 -7.49 -1.21
C GLY A 28 -8.47 -7.29 -2.71
N LEU A 29 -7.43 -7.20 -3.51
CA LEU A 29 -7.55 -7.14 -4.97
C LEU A 29 -6.71 -8.24 -5.62
N ALA A 30 -7.38 -9.23 -6.18
CA ALA A 30 -6.78 -10.31 -6.95
C ALA A 30 -6.88 -10.04 -8.47
N GLY A 31 -6.16 -10.84 -9.25
CA GLY A 31 -6.27 -10.85 -10.71
C GLY A 31 -4.95 -11.18 -11.40
N PRO A 32 -4.97 -11.57 -12.68
CA PRO A 32 -3.78 -11.97 -13.41
C PRO A 32 -2.79 -10.82 -13.58
N SER A 33 -1.53 -11.15 -13.89
CA SER A 33 -0.52 -10.16 -14.26
C SER A 33 -0.98 -9.39 -15.50
N GLY A 34 -0.72 -8.08 -15.52
CA GLY A 34 -1.14 -7.21 -16.62
C GLY A 34 -2.62 -6.78 -16.60
N ALA A 35 -3.44 -7.27 -15.66
CA ALA A 35 -4.85 -6.86 -15.53
C ALA A 35 -5.03 -5.35 -15.27
N GLY A 36 -4.02 -4.68 -14.69
CA GLY A 36 -4.06 -3.24 -14.39
C GLY A 36 -4.15 -2.91 -12.90
N LYS A 37 -3.90 -3.89 -12.02
CA LYS A 37 -3.94 -3.67 -10.55
C LYS A 37 -3.02 -2.55 -10.10
N THR A 38 -1.75 -2.58 -10.50
CA THR A 38 -0.78 -1.52 -10.22
C THR A 38 -1.23 -0.16 -10.78
N LEU A 39 -1.79 -0.13 -11.99
CA LEU A 39 -2.30 1.10 -12.60
C LEU A 39 -3.48 1.68 -11.81
N LEU A 40 -4.36 0.81 -11.27
CA LEU A 40 -5.43 1.24 -10.38
C LEU A 40 -4.86 1.88 -9.11
N LEU A 41 -3.88 1.26 -8.45
CA LEU A 41 -3.24 1.83 -7.27
C LEU A 41 -2.57 3.18 -7.59
N ARG A 42 -1.89 3.28 -8.74
CA ARG A 42 -1.24 4.53 -9.17
C ARG A 42 -2.25 5.65 -9.44
N ALA A 43 -3.40 5.33 -10.06
CA ALA A 43 -4.48 6.28 -10.25
C ALA A 43 -5.07 6.74 -8.89
N LEU A 44 -5.32 5.82 -7.95
CA LEU A 44 -5.80 6.13 -6.61
C LEU A 44 -4.81 7.00 -5.80
N ALA A 45 -3.50 6.82 -6.03
CA ALA A 45 -2.45 7.62 -5.42
C ALA A 45 -2.16 8.94 -6.14
N ASP A 46 -2.92 9.29 -7.19
CA ASP A 46 -2.68 10.47 -8.03
C ASP A 46 -1.26 10.49 -8.65
N LEU A 47 -0.76 9.32 -9.03
CA LEU A 47 0.53 9.18 -9.72
C LEU A 47 0.37 9.14 -11.24
N ASP A 48 -0.81 8.79 -11.74
CA ASP A 48 -1.15 8.76 -13.16
C ASP A 48 -2.42 9.59 -13.40
N PRO A 49 -2.59 10.19 -14.61
CA PRO A 49 -3.80 10.90 -14.97
C PRO A 49 -5.04 10.00 -14.86
N HIS A 50 -6.08 10.52 -14.27
CA HIS A 50 -7.35 9.81 -14.09
C HIS A 50 -8.56 10.73 -14.28
N GLY A 51 -9.73 10.14 -14.53
CA GLY A 51 -11.04 10.79 -14.47
C GLY A 51 -11.90 10.15 -13.38
N GLY A 52 -13.08 10.73 -13.14
CA GLY A 52 -13.95 10.33 -12.05
C GLY A 52 -13.56 11.03 -10.73
N ARG A 53 -14.03 10.51 -9.60
CA ARG A 53 -13.81 11.15 -8.28
C ARG A 53 -13.19 10.16 -7.30
N ILE A 54 -12.14 10.59 -6.62
CA ILE A 54 -11.51 9.88 -5.52
C ILE A 54 -11.58 10.77 -4.28
N SER A 55 -12.05 10.25 -3.16
CA SER A 55 -12.09 10.99 -1.90
C SER A 55 -11.74 10.13 -0.69
N LEU A 56 -11.12 10.74 0.30
CA LEU A 56 -10.82 10.14 1.60
C LEU A 56 -11.44 10.99 2.70
N GLY A 57 -12.62 10.58 3.18
CA GLY A 57 -13.46 11.42 4.05
C GLY A 57 -13.74 12.77 3.39
N PRO A 58 -13.40 13.92 4.04
CA PRO A 58 -13.65 15.24 3.45
C PRO A 58 -12.66 15.65 2.36
N LEU A 59 -11.56 14.93 2.19
CA LEU A 59 -10.54 15.27 1.19
C LEU A 59 -10.93 14.69 -0.16
N VAL A 60 -10.94 15.53 -1.19
CA VAL A 60 -11.15 15.14 -2.59
C VAL A 60 -9.83 15.29 -3.33
N CYS A 61 -9.42 14.26 -4.08
CA CYS A 61 -8.11 14.19 -4.73
C CYS A 61 -7.80 15.44 -5.56
N ASP A 62 -8.70 15.82 -6.46
CA ASP A 62 -8.52 16.96 -7.37
C ASP A 62 -8.64 18.33 -6.70
N GLN A 63 -9.02 18.39 -5.41
CA GLN A 63 -9.23 19.63 -4.66
C GLN A 63 -8.09 19.93 -3.67
N VAL A 64 -7.09 19.05 -3.59
CA VAL A 64 -5.94 19.23 -2.71
C VAL A 64 -4.64 19.14 -3.52
N PRO A 65 -3.55 19.78 -3.06
CA PRO A 65 -2.25 19.62 -3.73
C PRO A 65 -1.81 18.16 -3.79
N ALA A 66 -1.34 17.70 -4.94
CA ALA A 66 -0.89 16.32 -5.16
C ALA A 66 0.12 15.80 -4.10
N PRO A 67 1.10 16.59 -3.62
CA PRO A 67 1.99 16.14 -2.54
C PRO A 67 1.25 15.85 -1.22
N LEU A 68 0.17 16.62 -0.91
CA LEU A 68 -0.66 16.38 0.27
C LEU A 68 -1.47 15.08 0.09
N TRP A 69 -2.09 14.89 -1.08
CA TRP A 69 -2.82 13.66 -1.38
C TRP A 69 -1.91 12.42 -1.24
N ARG A 70 -0.75 12.42 -1.91
CA ARG A 70 0.21 11.30 -1.91
C ARG A 70 0.81 10.98 -0.55
N ARG A 71 0.90 11.98 0.34
CA ARG A 71 1.27 11.73 1.76
C ARG A 71 0.12 11.11 2.54
N THR A 72 -1.12 11.52 2.23
CA THR A 72 -2.34 11.07 2.94
C THR A 72 -2.77 9.69 2.48
N VAL A 73 -2.73 9.43 1.17
CA VAL A 73 -2.98 8.13 0.54
C VAL A 73 -1.64 7.53 0.16
N GLY A 74 -1.07 6.77 1.09
CA GLY A 74 0.26 6.20 0.93
C GLY A 74 0.25 4.95 0.05
N MET A 75 1.11 4.90 -0.96
CA MET A 75 1.28 3.73 -1.83
C MET A 75 2.62 3.07 -1.59
N LEU A 76 2.61 1.74 -1.37
CA LEU A 76 3.77 0.87 -1.45
C LEU A 76 3.77 0.19 -2.82
N PRO A 77 4.72 0.49 -3.70
CA PRO A 77 4.85 -0.23 -4.98
C PRO A 77 5.45 -1.63 -4.75
N ALA A 78 5.22 -2.54 -5.69
CA ALA A 78 5.78 -3.89 -5.66
C ALA A 78 7.32 -3.88 -5.61
N GLU A 79 7.93 -2.90 -6.27
CA GLU A 79 9.37 -2.65 -6.20
C GLU A 79 9.63 -1.21 -5.74
N SER A 80 10.26 -1.07 -4.57
CA SER A 80 10.56 0.22 -3.96
C SER A 80 11.91 0.74 -4.42
N LEU A 81 11.95 2.02 -4.82
CA LEU A 81 13.17 2.68 -5.27
C LEU A 81 13.96 3.25 -4.08
N TRP A 82 15.29 3.19 -4.22
CA TRP A 82 16.27 3.68 -3.27
C TRP A 82 17.31 4.52 -4.04
N TRP A 83 17.51 5.78 -3.62
CA TRP A 83 18.31 6.78 -4.38
C TRP A 83 19.46 7.38 -3.60
N TYR A 84 19.59 7.11 -2.29
CA TYR A 84 20.74 7.44 -1.46
C TYR A 84 21.53 6.19 -1.12
N ASP A 85 22.76 6.35 -0.63
CA ASP A 85 23.63 5.22 -0.33
C ASP A 85 23.25 4.51 0.98
N ARG A 86 22.72 5.24 1.97
CA ARG A 86 22.39 4.71 3.28
C ARG A 86 20.89 4.66 3.52
N VAL A 87 20.46 3.69 4.32
CA VAL A 87 19.07 3.49 4.70
C VAL A 87 18.50 4.74 5.34
N GLY A 88 19.17 5.28 6.37
CA GLY A 88 18.67 6.42 7.16
C GLY A 88 18.36 7.66 6.33
N ASP A 89 19.09 7.89 5.24
CA ASP A 89 18.92 9.06 4.38
C ASP A 89 17.58 9.08 3.61
N HIS A 90 16.87 7.94 3.58
CA HIS A 90 15.56 7.82 2.94
C HIS A 90 14.39 8.08 3.90
N PHE A 91 14.68 8.31 5.17
CA PHE A 91 13.67 8.59 6.19
C PHE A 91 13.66 10.07 6.53
N VAL A 92 12.49 10.63 6.78
CA VAL A 92 12.36 12.04 7.22
C VAL A 92 12.98 12.21 8.60
N ASP A 93 12.73 11.25 9.49
CA ASP A 93 13.28 11.20 10.84
C ASP A 93 13.32 9.72 11.28
N PHE A 94 14.48 9.07 11.09
CA PHE A 94 14.64 7.65 11.40
C PHE A 94 14.42 7.35 12.88
N ASP A 95 14.81 8.27 13.77
CA ASP A 95 14.73 8.08 15.22
C ASP A 95 13.29 8.10 15.75
N ARG A 96 12.31 8.47 14.90
CA ARG A 96 10.88 8.38 15.23
C ARG A 96 10.23 7.05 14.87
N ILE A 97 10.94 6.15 14.24
CA ILE A 97 10.41 4.80 13.98
C ILE A 97 10.37 4.08 15.33
N PRO A 98 9.22 3.50 15.73
CA PRO A 98 9.16 2.73 16.95
C PRO A 98 10.13 1.54 16.90
N GLU A 99 10.91 1.35 17.96
CA GLU A 99 11.86 0.22 18.06
C GLU A 99 11.16 -1.13 17.90
N GLN A 100 9.92 -1.25 18.38
CA GLN A 100 9.10 -2.45 18.20
C GLN A 100 8.79 -2.75 16.74
N ASP A 101 8.57 -1.72 15.90
CA ASP A 101 8.28 -1.90 14.46
C ASP A 101 9.55 -2.33 13.72
N LEU A 102 10.71 -1.76 14.08
CA LEU A 102 12.02 -2.20 13.59
C LEU A 102 12.25 -3.67 13.95
N ALA A 103 12.10 -4.01 15.23
CA ALA A 103 12.31 -5.36 15.74
C ALA A 103 11.36 -6.39 15.12
N MET A 104 10.08 -6.05 14.95
CA MET A 104 9.08 -6.88 14.29
C MET A 104 9.50 -7.23 12.85
N LEU A 105 10.11 -6.29 12.14
CA LEU A 105 10.62 -6.53 10.79
C LEU A 105 12.07 -7.03 10.75
N GLY A 106 12.63 -7.46 11.90
CA GLY A 106 13.95 -8.06 11.98
C GLY A 106 15.12 -7.08 11.89
N PHE A 107 14.90 -5.82 12.31
CA PHE A 107 15.92 -4.78 12.34
C PHE A 107 16.11 -4.21 13.75
N ASP A 108 17.24 -3.58 13.96
CA ASP A 108 17.51 -2.68 15.07
C ASP A 108 17.93 -1.29 14.53
N SER A 109 18.21 -0.37 15.45
CA SER A 109 18.56 1.01 15.07
C SER A 109 19.85 1.12 14.22
N SER A 110 20.72 0.12 14.24
CA SER A 110 21.97 0.12 13.43
C SER A 110 21.68 0.04 11.93
N VAL A 111 20.51 -0.44 11.51
CA VAL A 111 20.09 -0.50 10.11
C VAL A 111 20.12 0.88 9.44
N ARG A 112 19.99 1.95 10.20
CA ARG A 112 20.12 3.33 9.73
C ARG A 112 21.38 3.57 8.90
N ASP A 113 22.51 2.99 9.33
CA ASP A 113 23.83 3.19 8.72
C ASP A 113 24.17 2.16 7.63
N TRP A 114 23.26 1.21 7.37
CA TRP A 114 23.50 0.20 6.37
C TRP A 114 23.48 0.78 4.95
N GLN A 115 24.34 0.22 4.09
CA GLN A 115 24.37 0.58 2.68
C GLN A 115 23.26 -0.15 1.91
N ILE A 116 22.51 0.59 1.11
CA ILE A 116 21.42 0.04 0.27
C ILE A 116 21.92 -1.06 -0.67
N SER A 117 23.14 -0.94 -1.19
CA SER A 117 23.73 -1.93 -2.09
C SER A 117 23.94 -3.32 -1.46
N ARG A 118 23.96 -3.41 -0.13
CA ARG A 118 24.13 -4.67 0.61
C ARG A 118 22.82 -5.34 1.01
N LEU A 119 21.70 -4.63 0.87
CA LEU A 119 20.39 -5.14 1.27
C LEU A 119 19.84 -6.12 0.23
N SER A 120 19.30 -7.23 0.69
CA SER A 120 18.46 -8.13 -0.09
C SER A 120 17.16 -7.43 -0.55
N SER A 121 16.45 -8.00 -1.52
CA SER A 121 15.14 -7.51 -1.95
C SER A 121 14.12 -7.50 -0.81
N GLY A 122 14.11 -8.55 0.03
CA GLY A 122 13.22 -8.65 1.17
C GLY A 122 13.51 -7.61 2.26
N GLU A 123 14.78 -7.32 2.57
CA GLU A 123 15.15 -6.25 3.49
C GLU A 123 14.73 -4.87 2.95
N LYS A 124 14.97 -4.61 1.67
CA LYS A 124 14.50 -3.39 1.01
C LYS A 124 12.98 -3.22 1.12
N GLN A 125 12.24 -4.30 0.90
CA GLN A 125 10.78 -4.25 0.96
C GLN A 125 10.28 -3.96 2.38
N ARG A 126 10.82 -4.62 3.41
CA ARG A 126 10.47 -4.37 4.81
C ARG A 126 10.81 -2.95 5.25
N LEU A 127 11.97 -2.43 4.87
CA LEU A 127 12.36 -1.05 5.15
C LEU A 127 11.50 -0.03 4.38
N ALA A 128 11.05 -0.36 3.17
CA ALA A 128 10.13 0.49 2.42
C ALA A 128 8.75 0.62 3.09
N ILE A 129 8.29 -0.44 3.77
CA ILE A 129 7.08 -0.40 4.59
C ILE A 129 7.25 0.59 5.74
N LEU A 130 8.35 0.52 6.51
CA LEU A 130 8.63 1.47 7.59
C LEU A 130 8.73 2.91 7.05
N ARG A 131 9.38 3.10 5.89
CA ARG A 131 9.47 4.39 5.21
C ARG A 131 8.10 4.94 4.79
N LEU A 132 7.17 4.08 4.40
CA LEU A 132 5.80 4.47 4.11
C LEU A 132 5.08 4.90 5.39
N LEU A 133 5.12 4.07 6.44
CA LEU A 133 4.38 4.29 7.68
C LEU A 133 4.85 5.51 8.47
N GLN A 134 6.12 5.93 8.37
CA GLN A 134 6.61 7.15 9.03
C GLN A 134 5.83 8.41 8.62
N ASN A 135 5.26 8.43 7.40
CA ASN A 135 4.45 9.54 6.91
C ASN A 135 3.04 9.58 7.53
N ARG A 136 2.68 8.59 8.34
CA ARG A 136 1.36 8.42 8.98
C ARG A 136 0.22 8.53 7.97
N PRO A 137 0.22 7.72 6.90
CA PRO A 137 -0.81 7.76 5.89
C PRO A 137 -2.18 7.43 6.49
N ARG A 138 -3.23 8.04 5.94
CA ARG A 138 -4.63 7.84 6.34
C ARG A 138 -5.38 6.87 5.43
N ALA A 139 -4.74 6.37 4.41
CA ALA A 139 -5.13 5.22 3.60
C ALA A 139 -3.87 4.53 3.09
N LEU A 140 -3.90 3.20 2.93
CA LEU A 140 -2.80 2.40 2.42
C LEU A 140 -3.18 1.70 1.12
N LEU A 141 -2.34 1.83 0.10
CA LEU A 141 -2.41 1.13 -1.17
C LEU A 141 -1.17 0.25 -1.29
N LEU A 142 -1.32 -1.06 -1.24
CA LEU A 142 -0.22 -2.00 -1.14
C LEU A 142 -0.17 -2.89 -2.40
N ASP A 143 0.89 -2.77 -3.18
CA ASP A 143 1.11 -3.55 -4.39
C ASP A 143 2.08 -4.69 -4.09
N GLU A 144 1.57 -5.90 -3.93
CA GLU A 144 2.35 -7.12 -3.63
C GLU A 144 3.36 -6.93 -2.48
N PRO A 145 2.94 -6.46 -1.29
CA PRO A 145 3.86 -6.00 -0.25
C PRO A 145 4.80 -7.08 0.30
N THR A 146 4.53 -8.35 0.01
CA THR A 146 5.26 -9.51 0.54
C THR A 146 5.89 -10.41 -0.51
N ALA A 147 5.82 -10.04 -1.81
CA ALA A 147 6.25 -10.91 -2.92
C ALA A 147 7.72 -11.37 -2.86
N SER A 148 8.59 -10.63 -2.16
CA SER A 148 10.04 -10.93 -2.04
C SER A 148 10.42 -11.49 -0.68
N LEU A 149 9.46 -11.95 0.13
CA LEU A 149 9.67 -12.36 1.51
C LEU A 149 9.52 -13.88 1.69
N ASP A 150 10.24 -14.43 2.65
CA ASP A 150 10.01 -15.79 3.18
C ASP A 150 8.77 -15.81 4.10
N ALA A 151 8.34 -17.02 4.48
CA ALA A 151 7.10 -17.24 5.22
C ALA A 151 7.06 -16.50 6.57
N ASP A 152 8.18 -16.46 7.31
CA ASP A 152 8.24 -15.82 8.62
C ASP A 152 8.11 -14.28 8.47
N ASN A 153 8.82 -13.70 7.51
CA ASN A 153 8.74 -12.29 7.22
C ASN A 153 7.39 -11.85 6.62
N ILE A 154 6.70 -12.73 5.88
CA ILE A 154 5.32 -12.48 5.44
C ILE A 154 4.42 -12.24 6.65
N GLY A 155 4.45 -13.14 7.65
CA GLY A 155 3.65 -13.03 8.86
C GLY A 155 3.90 -11.71 9.62
N HIS A 156 5.15 -11.32 9.79
CA HIS A 156 5.53 -10.07 10.46
C HIS A 156 5.00 -8.83 9.71
N VAL A 157 5.11 -8.80 8.39
CA VAL A 157 4.58 -7.70 7.56
C VAL A 157 3.06 -7.65 7.61
N GLU A 158 2.37 -8.80 7.52
CA GLU A 158 0.92 -8.88 7.66
C GLU A 158 0.47 -8.35 9.03
N GLU A 159 1.15 -8.72 10.12
CA GLU A 159 0.86 -8.26 11.48
C GLU A 159 1.05 -6.75 11.62
N LEU A 160 2.20 -6.22 11.18
CA LEU A 160 2.49 -4.79 11.25
C LEU A 160 1.45 -3.94 10.49
N LEU A 161 1.17 -4.30 9.24
CA LEU A 161 0.26 -3.53 8.39
C LEU A 161 -1.20 -3.63 8.84
N THR A 162 -1.64 -4.82 9.27
CA THR A 162 -3.00 -5.01 9.80
C THR A 162 -3.17 -4.37 11.17
N GLY A 163 -2.14 -4.39 12.01
CA GLY A 163 -2.07 -3.66 13.27
C GLY A 163 -2.22 -2.15 13.05
N TYR A 164 -1.37 -1.58 12.20
CA TYR A 164 -1.44 -0.16 11.83
C TYR A 164 -2.83 0.24 11.31
N ARG A 165 -3.41 -0.55 10.39
CA ARG A 165 -4.77 -0.30 9.88
C ARG A 165 -5.81 -0.25 11.00
N ARG A 166 -5.78 -1.21 11.92
CA ARG A 166 -6.73 -1.31 13.03
C ARG A 166 -6.59 -0.14 14.01
N GLU A 167 -5.37 0.16 14.42
CA GLU A 167 -5.07 1.25 15.37
C GLU A 167 -5.45 2.61 14.82
N GLN A 168 -5.13 2.88 13.55
CA GLN A 168 -5.43 4.16 12.92
C GLN A 168 -6.85 4.24 12.34
N GLY A 169 -7.58 3.13 12.26
CA GLY A 169 -8.93 3.07 11.70
C GLY A 169 -9.00 3.49 10.24
N ILE A 170 -7.99 3.13 9.44
CA ILE A 170 -7.83 3.58 8.05
C ILE A 170 -8.24 2.51 7.03
N PRO A 171 -8.72 2.91 5.82
CA PRO A 171 -8.91 2.01 4.70
C PRO A 171 -7.58 1.50 4.14
N MET A 172 -7.56 0.24 3.71
CA MET A 172 -6.41 -0.42 3.09
C MET A 172 -6.84 -1.18 1.84
N LEU A 173 -6.13 -1.01 0.74
CA LEU A 173 -6.24 -1.83 -0.46
C LEU A 173 -4.98 -2.69 -0.58
N TRP A 174 -5.14 -4.01 -0.54
CA TRP A 174 -4.06 -4.98 -0.60
C TRP A 174 -4.13 -5.77 -1.89
N VAL A 175 -3.16 -5.59 -2.77
CA VAL A 175 -3.00 -6.39 -3.98
C VAL A 175 -2.12 -7.60 -3.68
N SER A 176 -2.59 -8.79 -4.03
CA SER A 176 -1.78 -10.00 -4.03
C SER A 176 -2.28 -10.98 -5.08
N HIS A 177 -1.38 -11.82 -5.57
CA HIS A 177 -1.70 -12.98 -6.39
C HIS A 177 -1.85 -14.27 -5.57
N ASP A 178 -1.57 -14.21 -4.26
CA ASP A 178 -1.77 -15.30 -3.30
C ASP A 178 -3.17 -15.21 -2.67
N PRO A 179 -4.10 -16.15 -3.03
CA PRO A 179 -5.46 -16.13 -2.49
C PRO A 179 -5.50 -16.37 -0.98
N ASP A 180 -4.61 -17.22 -0.45
CA ASP A 180 -4.56 -17.56 0.97
C ASP A 180 -4.12 -16.35 1.79
N GLN A 181 -3.21 -15.54 1.26
CA GLN A 181 -2.85 -14.27 1.86
C GLN A 181 -4.03 -13.31 1.91
N LEU A 182 -4.74 -13.14 0.79
CA LEU A 182 -5.92 -12.26 0.75
C LEU A 182 -7.03 -12.72 1.71
N GLU A 183 -7.16 -14.02 1.92
CA GLU A 183 -8.10 -14.57 2.91
C GLU A 183 -7.71 -14.20 4.35
N ARG A 184 -6.41 -14.19 4.66
CA ARG A 184 -5.92 -13.81 6.00
C ARG A 184 -6.05 -12.32 6.29
N VAL A 185 -5.78 -11.45 5.31
CA VAL A 185 -5.63 -10.01 5.55
C VAL A 185 -6.89 -9.18 5.21
N ALA A 186 -7.73 -9.64 4.30
CA ALA A 186 -8.84 -8.87 3.74
C ALA A 186 -10.20 -9.42 4.17
N GLY A 187 -11.07 -8.53 4.65
CA GLY A 187 -12.46 -8.88 4.97
C GLY A 187 -13.39 -8.95 3.76
N ARG A 188 -13.00 -8.34 2.64
CA ARG A 188 -13.72 -8.34 1.37
C ARG A 188 -12.72 -8.35 0.23
N ARG A 189 -13.09 -8.99 -0.88
CA ARG A 189 -12.20 -9.14 -2.04
C ARG A 189 -12.87 -8.65 -3.32
N LEU A 190 -12.06 -8.10 -4.22
CA LEU A 190 -12.39 -7.83 -5.62
C LEU A 190 -11.45 -8.63 -6.53
N ALA A 191 -11.93 -9.00 -7.68
CA ALA A 191 -11.13 -9.60 -8.73
C ALA A 191 -11.08 -8.68 -9.95
N MET A 192 -9.87 -8.36 -10.42
CA MET A 192 -9.68 -7.67 -11.69
C MET A 192 -9.45 -8.71 -12.79
N THR A 193 -10.33 -8.73 -13.79
CA THR A 193 -10.22 -9.66 -14.93
C THR A 193 -9.13 -9.21 -15.91
N ALA A 194 -8.71 -10.10 -16.81
CA ALA A 194 -7.68 -9.80 -17.80
C ALA A 194 -8.05 -8.63 -18.74
N ASP A 195 -9.34 -8.43 -19.01
CA ASP A 195 -9.89 -7.29 -19.76
C ASP A 195 -10.11 -6.04 -18.89
N GLY A 196 -9.71 -6.09 -17.61
CA GLY A 196 -9.70 -4.96 -16.69
C GLY A 196 -11.03 -4.66 -16.00
N ARG A 197 -12.03 -5.55 -16.01
CA ARG A 197 -13.25 -5.36 -15.23
C ARG A 197 -13.03 -5.72 -13.76
N LEU A 198 -13.67 -4.97 -12.86
CA LEU A 198 -13.73 -5.32 -11.44
C LEU A 198 -15.00 -6.14 -11.17
N LEU A 199 -14.82 -7.30 -10.57
CA LEU A 199 -15.88 -8.19 -10.10
C LEU A 199 -15.81 -8.31 -8.59
N ALA A 200 -16.95 -8.49 -7.93
CA ALA A 200 -16.95 -8.91 -6.53
C ALA A 200 -16.27 -10.28 -6.46
N GLY A 201 -15.24 -10.40 -5.62
CA GLY A 201 -14.60 -11.67 -5.32
C GLY A 201 -15.54 -12.54 -4.50
N GLU A 202 -15.44 -13.85 -4.65
CA GLU A 202 -16.09 -14.79 -3.73
C GLU A 202 -15.55 -14.56 -2.30
N ALA A 203 -16.46 -14.58 -1.34
CA ALA A 203 -16.13 -14.43 0.07
C ALA A 203 -15.40 -15.64 0.60
#